data_69a14682f40daa65fd381fd16ccbbeec
#
_entry.id   69a14682f40daa65fd381fd16ccbbeec
#
_cell.length_a   1.000
_cell.length_b   1.000
_cell.length_c   1.000
_cell.angle_alpha   90.00
_cell.angle_beta   90.00
_cell.angle_gamma   90.00
#
_symmetry.space_group_name_H-M   'P 1'
#
loop_
_entity.id
_entity.type
_entity.pdbx_description
1 polymer ?
#
loop_
_entity_poly.entity_id
_entity_poly.type
_entity_poly.pdbx_seq_one_letter_code
_entity_poly.pdbx_strand_id
1 'polypeptide(L)'
;MIDFREIPKANQGPETDTFELFARDFLKQIGYVIIENPARGADGGADMIVKDIRKGIEGDTEIKLLVSCKHYAHSSTSITPQIENNINDRILSKKCDGIICFYSTIPSTGLQTILESINNSIVFDSKKIEEYIVANEKFSDIFKRYFPLSYKNWVNLNLPNISTKLFDFYIEHELKSHRVLSFLKQYFN
;
A
#
# COMPACT_ATOMS: atom_id res chain seq x y z
N MET A 1 11.41 -8.83 -3.42
CA MET A 1 11.35 -8.37 -2.03
C MET A 1 11.57 -6.86 -2.02
N ILE A 2 10.64 -6.11 -1.43
CA ILE A 2 10.71 -4.65 -1.33
C ILE A 2 11.60 -4.27 -0.15
N ASP A 3 12.55 -3.38 -0.37
CA ASP A 3 13.36 -2.81 0.69
C ASP A 3 12.75 -1.49 1.20
N PHE A 4 12.04 -1.56 2.32
CA PHE A 4 11.40 -0.38 2.92
C PHE A 4 12.39 0.70 3.38
N ARG A 5 13.70 0.42 3.44
CA ARG A 5 14.74 1.41 3.73
C ARG A 5 14.97 2.38 2.58
N GLU A 6 14.43 2.12 1.39
CA GLU A 6 14.42 3.08 0.28
C GLU A 6 13.60 4.34 0.62
N ILE A 7 12.59 4.21 1.49
CA ILE A 7 11.91 5.35 2.07
C ILE A 7 12.79 5.91 3.21
N PRO A 8 13.18 7.20 3.16
CA PRO A 8 14.03 7.78 4.19
C PRO A 8 13.35 7.78 5.56
N LYS A 9 14.17 7.82 6.62
CA LYS A 9 13.65 8.08 7.98
C LYS A 9 12.95 9.44 8.01
N ALA A 10 11.92 9.55 8.84
CA ALA A 10 11.28 10.82 9.12
C ALA A 10 12.32 11.87 9.55
N ASN A 11 12.35 12.98 8.83
CA ASN A 11 13.16 14.11 9.20
C ASN A 11 12.40 14.97 10.22
N GLN A 12 13.11 15.55 11.20
CA GLN A 12 12.51 16.53 12.13
C GLN A 12 12.22 17.90 11.47
N GLY A 13 12.43 17.98 10.16
CA GLY A 13 12.22 19.20 9.36
C GLY A 13 10.74 19.51 9.07
N PRO A 14 10.41 20.60 8.31
CA PRO A 14 9.03 21.05 7.99
C PRO A 14 8.29 20.20 6.93
N GLU A 15 8.85 19.12 6.39
CA GLU A 15 8.26 18.32 5.31
C GLU A 15 7.42 17.14 5.85
N THR A 16 6.35 16.78 5.20
CA THR A 16 5.53 15.61 5.53
C THR A 16 6.37 14.33 5.41
N ASP A 17 6.20 13.40 6.34
CA ASP A 17 6.91 12.12 6.32
C ASP A 17 6.63 11.36 5.01
N THR A 18 7.68 10.96 4.32
CA THR A 18 7.58 10.21 3.05
C THR A 18 6.84 8.87 3.23
N PHE A 19 6.99 8.22 4.39
CA PHE A 19 6.29 6.97 4.67
C PHE A 19 4.77 7.20 4.86
N GLU A 20 4.36 8.31 5.45
CA GLU A 20 2.94 8.70 5.55
C GLU A 20 2.34 9.03 4.18
N LEU A 21 3.10 9.71 3.31
CA LEU A 21 2.69 9.97 1.92
C LEU A 21 2.54 8.67 1.13
N PHE A 22 3.45 7.72 1.33
CA PHE A 22 3.35 6.39 0.74
C PHE A 22 2.10 5.66 1.25
N ALA A 23 1.84 5.66 2.55
CA ALA A 23 0.65 5.05 3.14
C ALA A 23 -0.64 5.66 2.58
N ARG A 24 -0.70 6.99 2.44
CA ARG A 24 -1.82 7.70 1.82
C ARG A 24 -2.07 7.25 0.39
N ASP A 25 -1.04 7.23 -0.44
CA ASP A 25 -1.16 6.87 -1.85
C ASP A 25 -1.55 5.37 -1.99
N PHE A 26 -1.00 4.50 -1.14
CA PHE A 26 -1.35 3.09 -1.06
C PHE A 26 -2.83 2.88 -0.67
N LEU A 27 -3.28 3.52 0.42
CA LEU A 27 -4.66 3.37 0.90
C LEU A 27 -5.68 3.92 -0.12
N LYS A 28 -5.35 5.04 -0.77
CA LYS A 28 -6.17 5.58 -1.87
C LYS A 28 -6.25 4.57 -3.03
N GLN A 29 -5.16 3.91 -3.38
CA GLN A 29 -5.10 2.95 -4.48
C GLN A 29 -5.94 1.68 -4.22
N ILE A 30 -6.08 1.25 -2.96
CA ILE A 30 -6.94 0.12 -2.59
C ILE A 30 -8.41 0.51 -2.38
N GLY A 31 -8.74 1.81 -2.44
CA GLY A 31 -10.12 2.29 -2.46
C GLY A 31 -10.58 3.06 -1.23
N TYR A 32 -9.71 3.34 -0.25
CA TYR A 32 -10.07 4.22 0.86
C TYR A 32 -10.22 5.68 0.41
N VAL A 33 -11.20 6.36 0.97
CA VAL A 33 -11.38 7.82 0.79
C VAL A 33 -10.60 8.54 1.88
N ILE A 34 -9.64 9.39 1.48
CA ILE A 34 -8.86 10.20 2.43
C ILE A 34 -9.73 11.38 2.91
N ILE A 35 -9.97 11.45 4.22
CA ILE A 35 -10.74 12.54 4.87
C ILE A 35 -9.77 13.61 5.38
N GLU A 36 -8.75 13.18 6.13
CA GLU A 36 -7.70 14.06 6.63
C GLU A 36 -6.36 13.55 6.08
N ASN A 37 -5.64 14.43 5.38
CA ASN A 37 -4.30 14.10 4.85
C ASN A 37 -3.27 14.10 5.99
N PRO A 38 -2.12 13.41 5.80
CA PRO A 38 -0.99 13.55 6.69
C PRO A 38 -0.64 15.03 6.84
N ALA A 39 -0.66 15.49 8.08
CA ALA A 39 -0.37 16.88 8.43
C ALA A 39 0.85 16.93 9.36
N ARG A 40 1.45 18.11 9.45
CA ARG A 40 2.52 18.35 10.40
C ARG A 40 1.99 18.90 11.68
N GLY A 41 2.62 18.48 12.78
CA GLY A 41 2.38 19.00 14.12
C GLY A 41 1.90 17.93 15.09
N ALA A 42 1.52 18.37 16.29
CA ALA A 42 0.96 17.49 17.31
C ALA A 42 -0.53 17.20 17.01
N ASP A 43 -0.77 16.29 16.08
CA ASP A 43 -2.09 15.92 15.57
C ASP A 43 -2.82 14.86 16.41
N GLY A 44 -2.43 14.74 17.69
CA GLY A 44 -3.09 13.82 18.62
C GLY A 44 -2.88 12.34 18.28
N GLY A 45 -1.79 12.03 17.57
CA GLY A 45 -1.37 10.66 17.29
C GLY A 45 -2.11 9.97 16.15
N ALA A 46 -2.78 10.72 15.28
CA ALA A 46 -3.32 10.23 14.00
C ALA A 46 -2.50 10.82 12.86
N ASP A 47 -1.93 9.95 12.01
CA ASP A 47 -1.15 10.42 10.86
C ASP A 47 -2.09 10.83 9.70
N MET A 48 -3.24 10.17 9.58
CA MET A 48 -4.33 10.55 8.68
C MET A 48 -5.65 9.92 9.10
N ILE A 49 -6.76 10.36 8.51
CA ILE A 49 -8.08 9.74 8.69
C ILE A 49 -8.63 9.35 7.32
N VAL A 50 -9.15 8.14 7.23
CA VAL A 50 -9.73 7.59 6.01
C VAL A 50 -11.14 7.06 6.25
N LYS A 51 -11.89 6.88 5.17
CA LYS A 51 -13.21 6.27 5.17
C LYS A 51 -13.19 5.01 4.30
N ASP A 52 -13.71 3.91 4.84
CA ASP A 52 -14.06 2.69 4.11
C ASP A 52 -15.55 2.77 3.76
N ILE A 53 -15.89 2.65 2.48
CA ILE A 53 -17.28 2.65 2.01
C ILE A 53 -17.63 1.22 1.59
N ARG A 54 -18.43 0.55 2.42
CA ARG A 54 -18.89 -0.81 2.17
C ARG A 54 -20.26 -0.78 1.54
N LYS A 55 -20.36 -1.25 0.30
CA LYS A 55 -21.61 -1.36 -0.40
C LYS A 55 -22.46 -2.49 0.17
N GLY A 56 -23.68 -2.18 0.62
CA GLY A 56 -24.65 -3.13 1.11
C GLY A 56 -25.92 -3.14 0.28
N ILE A 57 -26.76 -4.17 0.46
CA ILE A 57 -28.04 -4.32 -0.26
C ILE A 57 -29.02 -3.21 0.17
N GLU A 58 -28.99 -2.81 1.44
CA GLU A 58 -29.90 -1.80 2.02
C GLU A 58 -29.29 -0.40 2.08
N GLY A 59 -28.11 -0.20 1.46
CA GLY A 59 -27.37 1.05 1.44
C GLY A 59 -25.92 0.88 1.80
N ASP A 60 -25.14 1.94 1.60
CA ASP A 60 -23.72 1.95 1.86
C ASP A 60 -23.45 2.21 3.36
N THR A 61 -22.50 1.48 3.93
CA THR A 61 -21.99 1.72 5.29
C THR A 61 -20.66 2.42 5.22
N GLU A 62 -20.53 3.53 5.92
CA GLU A 62 -19.28 4.31 6.03
C GLU A 62 -18.61 4.01 7.36
N ILE A 63 -17.33 3.58 7.31
CA ILE A 63 -16.51 3.32 8.50
C ILE A 63 -15.35 4.28 8.49
N LYS A 64 -15.27 5.14 9.51
CA LYS A 64 -14.20 6.11 9.68
C LYS A 64 -13.03 5.47 10.43
N LEU A 65 -11.85 5.43 9.83
CA LEU A 65 -10.67 4.76 10.38
C LEU A 65 -9.54 5.77 10.61
N LEU A 66 -8.96 5.71 11.80
CA LEU A 66 -7.71 6.37 12.11
C LEU A 66 -6.57 5.57 11.47
N VAL A 67 -5.59 6.24 10.86
CA VAL A 67 -4.39 5.58 10.34
C VAL A 67 -3.20 5.94 11.21
N SER A 68 -2.43 4.93 11.60
CA SER A 68 -1.16 5.07 12.32
C SER A 68 -0.04 4.46 11.50
N CYS A 69 0.94 5.29 11.13
CA CYS A 69 2.10 4.92 10.34
C CYS A 69 3.34 4.75 11.22
N LYS A 70 4.04 3.63 11.10
CA LYS A 70 5.30 3.39 11.85
C LYS A 70 6.39 2.88 10.91
N HIS A 71 7.38 3.74 10.67
CA HIS A 71 8.50 3.44 9.79
C HIS A 71 9.74 2.98 10.57
N TYR A 72 9.85 1.68 10.79
CA TYR A 72 10.92 1.03 11.57
C TYR A 72 11.86 0.13 10.73
N ALA A 73 11.77 0.17 9.40
CA ALA A 73 12.61 -0.63 8.51
C ALA A 73 14.12 -0.41 8.73
N HIS A 74 14.52 0.82 9.08
CA HIS A 74 15.93 1.15 9.31
C HIS A 74 16.52 0.57 10.58
N SER A 75 15.70 0.27 11.59
CA SER A 75 16.11 -0.42 12.81
C SER A 75 15.87 -1.91 12.76
N SER A 76 15.06 -2.37 11.79
CA SER A 76 14.63 -3.77 11.64
C SER A 76 13.95 -4.33 12.91
N THR A 77 13.38 -3.45 13.74
CA THR A 77 12.67 -3.85 14.96
C THR A 77 11.17 -3.98 14.70
N SER A 78 10.53 -4.94 15.37
CA SER A 78 9.08 -5.10 15.34
C SER A 78 8.39 -3.97 16.09
N ILE A 79 7.16 -3.64 15.69
CA ILE A 79 6.33 -2.65 16.39
C ILE A 79 5.74 -3.31 17.64
N THR A 80 6.02 -2.71 18.81
CA THR A 80 5.55 -3.20 20.10
C THR A 80 4.39 -2.34 20.65
N PRO A 81 3.65 -2.81 21.67
CA PRO A 81 2.60 -2.00 22.32
C PRO A 81 3.10 -0.67 22.90
N GLN A 82 4.38 -0.55 23.22
CA GLN A 82 4.98 0.70 23.72
C GLN A 82 5.16 1.72 22.59
N ILE A 83 5.44 1.25 21.36
CA ILE A 83 5.56 2.09 20.15
C ILE A 83 4.17 2.52 19.65
N GLU A 84 3.21 1.59 19.64
CA GLU A 84 1.82 1.82 19.24
C GLU A 84 0.94 1.92 20.49
N ASN A 85 1.06 3.02 21.21
CA ASN A 85 0.36 3.21 22.48
C ASN A 85 -0.98 3.94 22.35
N ASN A 86 -1.79 3.89 23.41
CA ASN A 86 -3.03 4.66 23.56
C ASN A 86 -4.02 4.52 22.39
N ILE A 87 -4.07 3.35 21.73
CA ILE A 87 -4.85 3.14 20.51
C ILE A 87 -6.33 3.50 20.73
N ASN A 88 -6.95 3.00 21.80
CA ASN A 88 -8.36 3.23 22.09
C ASN A 88 -8.67 4.71 22.35
N ASP A 89 -7.81 5.41 23.09
CA ASP A 89 -7.97 6.84 23.39
C ASP A 89 -7.85 7.68 22.11
N ARG A 90 -6.95 7.29 21.20
CA ARG A 90 -6.78 7.94 19.89
C ARG A 90 -8.01 7.74 19.00
N ILE A 91 -8.53 6.51 18.90
CA ILE A 91 -9.77 6.20 18.17
C ILE A 91 -10.93 7.03 18.69
N LEU A 92 -11.12 7.07 20.01
CA LEU A 92 -12.21 7.82 20.67
C LEU A 92 -12.05 9.33 20.46
N SER A 93 -10.86 9.89 20.66
CA SER A 93 -10.61 11.33 20.51
C SER A 93 -10.85 11.85 19.11
N LYS A 94 -10.55 11.01 18.08
CA LYS A 94 -10.76 11.33 16.67
C LYS A 94 -12.16 10.92 16.17
N LYS A 95 -13.00 10.36 17.03
CA LYS A 95 -14.35 9.88 16.69
C LYS A 95 -14.30 8.91 15.48
N CYS A 96 -13.37 7.97 15.54
CA CYS A 96 -13.20 6.92 14.55
C CYS A 96 -13.85 5.61 15.02
N ASP A 97 -14.21 4.75 14.07
CA ASP A 97 -14.83 3.45 14.31
C ASP A 97 -13.79 2.32 14.46
N GLY A 98 -12.51 2.62 14.18
CA GLY A 98 -11.41 1.68 14.25
C GLY A 98 -10.09 2.28 13.79
N ILE A 99 -9.12 1.41 13.49
CA ILE A 99 -7.76 1.81 13.16
C ILE A 99 -7.18 1.02 11.99
N ILE A 100 -6.40 1.69 11.15
CA ILE A 100 -5.47 1.08 10.22
C ILE A 100 -4.05 1.28 10.75
N CYS A 101 -3.36 0.19 11.01
CA CYS A 101 -1.95 0.17 11.36
C CYS A 101 -1.12 -0.06 10.10
N PHE A 102 -0.31 0.91 9.69
CA PHE A 102 0.51 0.86 8.49
C PHE A 102 1.99 0.85 8.85
N TYR A 103 2.65 -0.32 8.72
CA TYR A 103 3.96 -0.58 9.29
C TYR A 103 4.97 -1.03 8.24
N SER A 104 6.17 -0.46 8.26
CA SER A 104 7.29 -0.92 7.42
C SER A 104 8.00 -2.17 7.94
N THR A 105 7.59 -2.68 9.12
CA THR A 105 8.03 -3.94 9.72
C THR A 105 6.82 -4.71 10.21
N ILE A 106 7.03 -5.83 10.90
CA ILE A 106 5.94 -6.65 11.45
C ILE A 106 5.59 -6.21 12.88
N PRO A 107 4.32 -6.28 13.30
CA PRO A 107 3.95 -6.11 14.71
C PRO A 107 4.46 -7.27 15.56
N SER A 108 4.78 -7.00 16.82
CA SER A 108 5.05 -8.04 17.80
C SER A 108 3.77 -8.83 18.13
N THR A 109 3.92 -10.07 18.61
CA THR A 109 2.78 -10.92 19.03
C THR A 109 1.90 -10.20 20.05
N GLY A 110 2.50 -9.49 21.03
CA GLY A 110 1.74 -8.75 22.04
C GLY A 110 0.92 -7.60 21.44
N LEU A 111 1.45 -6.89 20.44
CA LEU A 111 0.67 -5.87 19.73
C LEU A 111 -0.44 -6.49 18.89
N GLN A 112 -0.16 -7.62 18.22
CA GLN A 112 -1.15 -8.34 17.41
C GLN A 112 -2.38 -8.71 18.22
N THR A 113 -2.18 -9.29 19.41
CA THR A 113 -3.26 -9.65 20.35
C THR A 113 -4.11 -8.45 20.75
N ILE A 114 -3.48 -7.27 20.99
CA ILE A 114 -4.20 -6.04 21.29
C ILE A 114 -5.03 -5.60 20.09
N LEU A 115 -4.44 -5.58 18.89
CA LEU A 115 -5.13 -5.15 17.68
C LEU A 115 -6.31 -6.05 17.31
N GLU A 116 -6.20 -7.35 17.53
CA GLU A 116 -7.30 -8.33 17.33
C GLU A 116 -8.50 -8.08 18.24
N SER A 117 -8.30 -7.44 19.41
CA SER A 117 -9.38 -7.08 20.33
C SER A 117 -10.12 -5.78 19.94
N ILE A 118 -9.59 -5.02 18.97
CA ILE A 118 -10.16 -3.72 18.55
C ILE A 118 -11.07 -3.94 17.34
N ASN A 119 -12.29 -3.45 17.43
CA ASN A 119 -13.23 -3.47 16.32
C ASN A 119 -12.67 -2.68 15.11
N ASN A 120 -12.87 -3.19 13.91
CA ASN A 120 -12.36 -2.57 12.67
C ASN A 120 -10.85 -2.26 12.70
N SER A 121 -10.06 -3.13 13.32
CA SER A 121 -8.61 -3.04 13.27
C SER A 121 -8.09 -3.73 12.00
N ILE A 122 -7.25 -3.01 11.25
CA ILE A 122 -6.65 -3.51 10.00
C ILE A 122 -5.14 -3.27 10.08
N VAL A 123 -4.35 -4.30 9.81
CA VAL A 123 -2.89 -4.19 9.78
C VAL A 123 -2.39 -4.37 8.35
N PHE A 124 -1.64 -3.40 7.87
CA PHE A 124 -0.79 -3.48 6.69
C PHE A 124 0.67 -3.47 7.17
N ASP A 125 1.24 -4.62 7.36
CA ASP A 125 2.67 -4.80 7.65
C ASP A 125 3.50 -4.90 6.36
N SER A 126 4.81 -4.98 6.50
CA SER A 126 5.72 -5.04 5.36
C SER A 126 5.41 -6.17 4.38
N LYS A 127 4.97 -7.33 4.86
CA LYS A 127 4.64 -8.49 4.02
C LYS A 127 3.36 -8.24 3.22
N LYS A 128 2.31 -7.81 3.90
CA LYS A 128 1.02 -7.54 3.27
C LYS A 128 1.11 -6.38 2.29
N ILE A 129 1.87 -5.33 2.59
CA ILE A 129 2.13 -4.22 1.67
C ILE A 129 2.85 -4.72 0.41
N GLU A 130 3.91 -5.53 0.57
CA GLU A 130 4.65 -6.12 -0.56
C GLU A 130 3.73 -6.97 -1.44
N GLU A 131 2.89 -7.83 -0.85
CA GLU A 131 1.92 -8.65 -1.58
C GLU A 131 0.99 -7.80 -2.46
N TYR A 132 0.43 -6.71 -1.92
CA TYR A 132 -0.43 -5.80 -2.70
C TYR A 132 0.31 -5.14 -3.86
N ILE A 133 1.53 -4.65 -3.61
CA ILE A 133 2.32 -3.91 -4.60
C ILE A 133 2.76 -4.82 -5.75
N VAL A 134 3.22 -6.04 -5.42
CA VAL A 134 3.77 -6.96 -6.42
C VAL A 134 2.68 -7.67 -7.21
N ALA A 135 1.54 -7.98 -6.56
CA ALA A 135 0.46 -8.73 -7.20
C ALA A 135 -0.45 -7.89 -8.11
N ASN A 136 -0.42 -6.56 -8.01
CA ASN A 136 -1.36 -5.69 -8.73
C ASN A 136 -0.63 -4.63 -9.56
N GLU A 137 -0.82 -4.66 -10.87
CA GLU A 137 -0.22 -3.70 -11.82
C GLU A 137 -0.59 -2.24 -11.51
N LYS A 138 -1.79 -1.98 -10.95
CA LYS A 138 -2.21 -0.63 -10.53
C LYS A 138 -1.31 0.01 -9.47
N PHE A 139 -0.46 -0.76 -8.80
CA PHE A 139 0.54 -0.22 -7.88
C PHE A 139 1.88 0.13 -8.56
N SER A 140 2.03 -0.11 -9.86
CA SER A 140 3.30 0.10 -10.58
C SER A 140 3.90 1.50 -10.36
N ASP A 141 3.06 2.55 -10.40
CA ASP A 141 3.55 3.93 -10.21
C ASP A 141 3.94 4.22 -8.77
N ILE A 142 3.20 3.66 -7.79
CA ILE A 142 3.55 3.71 -6.37
C ILE A 142 4.86 2.96 -6.13
N PHE A 143 5.01 1.77 -6.72
CA PHE A 143 6.22 0.95 -6.60
C PHE A 143 7.44 1.70 -7.15
N LYS A 144 7.35 2.25 -8.37
CA LYS A 144 8.42 3.06 -8.99
C LYS A 144 8.78 4.28 -8.15
N ARG A 145 7.78 4.97 -7.61
CA ARG A 145 7.95 6.24 -6.91
C ARG A 145 8.65 6.07 -5.57
N TYR A 146 8.22 5.10 -4.77
CA TYR A 146 8.67 4.95 -3.39
C TYR A 146 9.79 3.91 -3.22
N PHE A 147 9.94 2.97 -4.15
CA PHE A 147 10.90 1.87 -4.11
C PHE A 147 11.60 1.66 -5.46
N PRO A 148 12.31 2.67 -5.98
CA PRO A 148 12.86 2.62 -7.34
C PRO A 148 13.88 1.50 -7.55
N LEU A 149 14.72 1.17 -6.55
CA LEU A 149 15.71 0.11 -6.65
C LEU A 149 15.05 -1.27 -6.58
N SER A 150 14.14 -1.47 -5.64
CA SER A 150 13.34 -2.71 -5.53
C SER A 150 12.51 -2.94 -6.79
N TYR A 151 11.90 -1.90 -7.34
CA TYR A 151 11.18 -1.96 -8.61
C TYR A 151 12.08 -2.40 -9.77
N LYS A 152 13.26 -1.77 -9.92
CA LYS A 152 14.23 -2.14 -10.95
C LYS A 152 14.64 -3.61 -10.84
N ASN A 153 14.92 -4.07 -9.63
CA ASN A 153 15.28 -5.46 -9.38
C ASN A 153 14.12 -6.41 -9.70
N TRP A 154 12.90 -6.05 -9.29
CA TRP A 154 11.71 -6.84 -9.58
C TRP A 154 11.45 -6.96 -11.09
N VAL A 155 11.57 -5.85 -11.83
CA VAL A 155 11.43 -5.84 -13.30
C VAL A 155 12.48 -6.76 -13.93
N ASN A 156 13.74 -6.67 -13.54
CA ASN A 156 14.82 -7.50 -14.09
C ASN A 156 14.58 -8.99 -13.86
N LEU A 157 14.05 -9.36 -12.71
CA LEU A 157 13.72 -10.76 -12.39
C LEU A 157 12.49 -11.29 -13.15
N ASN A 158 11.58 -10.40 -13.53
CA ASN A 158 10.30 -10.76 -14.17
C ASN A 158 10.25 -10.39 -15.65
N LEU A 159 11.29 -9.77 -16.21
CA LEU A 159 11.38 -9.38 -17.63
C LEU A 159 11.03 -10.53 -18.60
N PRO A 160 11.48 -11.78 -18.43
CA PRO A 160 11.09 -12.87 -19.30
C PRO A 160 9.57 -13.09 -19.34
N ASN A 161 8.91 -13.02 -18.17
CA ASN A 161 7.47 -13.18 -18.08
C ASN A 161 6.69 -11.96 -18.62
N ILE A 162 7.25 -10.76 -18.46
CA ILE A 162 6.67 -9.52 -19.02
C ILE A 162 6.80 -9.52 -20.54
N SER A 163 7.96 -9.90 -21.09
CA SER A 163 8.16 -9.98 -22.53
C SER A 163 7.27 -11.04 -23.19
N THR A 164 7.06 -12.18 -22.53
CA THR A 164 6.14 -13.20 -23.01
C THR A 164 4.69 -12.72 -23.01
N LYS A 165 4.24 -12.10 -21.91
CA LYS A 165 2.88 -11.52 -21.82
C LYS A 165 2.65 -10.39 -22.82
N LEU A 166 3.66 -9.52 -23.04
CA LEU A 166 3.60 -8.47 -24.07
C LEU A 166 3.56 -9.07 -25.47
N PHE A 167 4.33 -10.12 -25.70
CA PHE A 167 4.33 -10.84 -26.97
C PHE A 167 3.00 -11.55 -27.22
N ASP A 168 2.45 -12.23 -26.20
CA ASP A 168 1.15 -12.88 -26.27
C ASP A 168 0.04 -11.84 -26.49
N PHE A 169 0.07 -10.71 -25.77
CA PHE A 169 -0.86 -9.59 -25.99
C PHE A 169 -0.74 -8.99 -27.38
N TYR A 170 0.48 -8.82 -27.87
CA TYR A 170 0.74 -8.31 -29.22
C TYR A 170 0.23 -9.28 -30.27
N ILE A 171 0.50 -10.58 -30.10
CA ILE A 171 0.00 -11.65 -30.97
C ILE A 171 -1.53 -11.71 -30.95
N GLU A 172 -2.18 -11.65 -29.79
CA GLU A 172 -3.65 -11.66 -29.67
C GLU A 172 -4.31 -10.45 -30.34
N HIS A 173 -3.71 -9.26 -30.19
CA HIS A 173 -4.23 -8.03 -30.79
C HIS A 173 -3.95 -7.92 -32.29
N GLU A 174 -2.75 -8.31 -32.73
CA GLU A 174 -2.34 -8.23 -34.13
C GLU A 174 -2.89 -9.37 -34.99
N LEU A 175 -3.07 -10.58 -34.44
CA LEU A 175 -3.75 -11.68 -35.14
C LEU A 175 -5.24 -11.42 -35.38
N LYS A 176 -5.87 -10.53 -34.60
CA LYS A 176 -7.23 -10.05 -34.83
C LYS A 176 -7.30 -8.99 -35.94
N SER A 177 -6.18 -8.36 -36.31
CA SER A 177 -6.13 -7.42 -37.41
C SER A 177 -5.76 -8.15 -38.71
N HIS A 178 -6.60 -8.03 -39.76
CA HIS A 178 -6.39 -8.64 -41.08
C HIS A 178 -5.03 -8.36 -41.73
N ARG A 179 -4.25 -7.41 -41.22
CA ARG A 179 -2.93 -7.04 -41.72
C ARG A 179 -1.84 -8.08 -41.40
N VAL A 180 -1.88 -8.72 -40.23
CA VAL A 180 -0.84 -9.71 -39.85
C VAL A 180 -1.07 -11.06 -40.55
N LEU A 181 -2.31 -11.44 -40.77
CA LEU A 181 -2.63 -12.63 -41.57
C LEU A 181 -2.12 -12.52 -43.02
N SER A 182 -2.14 -11.32 -43.61
CA SER A 182 -1.59 -11.11 -44.94
C SER A 182 -0.07 -11.15 -44.95
N PHE A 183 0.59 -10.61 -43.92
CA PHE A 183 2.05 -10.62 -43.76
C PHE A 183 2.59 -12.04 -43.53
N LEU A 184 1.97 -12.80 -42.63
CA LEU A 184 2.37 -14.20 -42.38
C LEU A 184 2.16 -15.09 -43.61
N LYS A 185 1.10 -14.89 -44.40
CA LYS A 185 0.90 -15.60 -45.69
C LYS A 185 1.96 -15.29 -46.73
N GLN A 186 2.57 -14.12 -46.68
CA GLN A 186 3.59 -13.71 -47.63
C GLN A 186 5.00 -14.25 -47.28
N TYR A 187 5.25 -14.63 -46.05
CA TYR A 187 6.56 -15.10 -45.55
C TYR A 187 6.64 -16.62 -45.30
N PHE A 188 5.50 -17.31 -45.25
CA PHE A 188 5.44 -18.76 -44.97
C PHE A 188 4.81 -19.59 -46.11
N ASN A 189 4.64 -18.99 -47.30
CA ASN A 189 4.46 -19.67 -48.59
C ASN A 189 5.73 -19.47 -49.40
#